data_5dd0c6195cf259a65812347b3b3d85ad
#
_entry.id   5dd0c6195cf259a65812347b3b3d85ad
#
_cell.length_a   1.000
_cell.length_b   1.000
_cell.length_c   1.000
_cell.angle_alpha   90.00
_cell.angle_beta   90.00
_cell.angle_gamma   90.00
#
_symmetry.space_group_name_H-M   'P 1'
#
loop_
_entity.id
_entity.type
_entity.pdbx_description
1 polymer ?
#
loop_
_entity_poly.entity_id
_entity_poly.type
_entity_poly.pdbx_seq_one_letter_code
_entity_poly.pdbx_strand_id
1 'polypeptide(L)'
;MFPTRAEIASNYRRLQRFFEQVILDGSQLARVIVRIAGVGSGPWLLALDRTCWKFGRYDINILMLAIIHKGIAIPVMWDVLGRAGNSTTAQRSALLSRFCAVFGEAAIVGLIADREFIGTAWMTSLAERDIPFILRIKDTFHVRLSDRRQCQVRSLFRKVGVGGRRYIREDCRLGSRDSSLGPALKLAATRLVSGDLLVVATNTDPKIALAHYRRRWEIETLFAATKTRGFNFEDTHIIHPDRIGKLLAVLAVAFAFAHATGEWQAKHRPIIIKTHKRRAQSIFRVGFDLLRKTLLAAHNEAIHWWQLLIAGQPPRPIRLNGSPQLTSS
;
A
#
# COMPACT_ATOMS: atom_id res chain seq x y z
N MET A 1 0.08 -28.76 2.52
CA MET A 1 -0.47 -29.88 1.73
C MET A 1 -1.70 -29.36 0.99
N PHE A 2 -1.80 -29.58 -0.32
CA PHE A 2 -2.98 -29.12 -1.08
C PHE A 2 -4.13 -30.10 -0.81
N PRO A 3 -5.31 -29.62 -0.40
CA PRO A 3 -6.48 -30.49 -0.16
C PRO A 3 -7.12 -30.88 -1.50
N THR A 4 -6.44 -31.68 -2.29
CA THR A 4 -6.95 -32.22 -3.55
C THR A 4 -6.81 -33.73 -3.55
N ARG A 5 -7.67 -34.41 -4.32
CA ARG A 5 -7.55 -35.86 -4.56
C ARG A 5 -6.37 -36.22 -5.47
N ALA A 6 -5.68 -35.22 -6.02
CA ALA A 6 -4.55 -35.43 -6.89
C ALA A 6 -3.27 -35.73 -6.07
N GLU A 7 -2.40 -36.54 -6.61
CA GLU A 7 -1.08 -36.80 -6.05
C GLU A 7 -0.25 -35.56 -5.88
N ILE A 8 0.62 -35.53 -4.87
CA ILE A 8 1.51 -34.40 -4.55
C ILE A 8 2.33 -33.98 -5.77
N ALA A 9 2.87 -34.93 -6.53
CA ALA A 9 3.63 -34.65 -7.75
C ALA A 9 2.80 -33.95 -8.83
N SER A 10 1.52 -34.32 -9.00
CA SER A 10 0.60 -33.67 -9.94
C SER A 10 0.29 -32.23 -9.54
N ASN A 11 0.09 -31.97 -8.24
CA ASN A 11 -0.12 -30.63 -7.72
C ASN A 11 1.12 -29.76 -7.89
N TYR A 12 2.30 -30.30 -7.65
CA TYR A 12 3.57 -29.61 -7.88
C TYR A 12 3.76 -29.21 -9.35
N ARG A 13 3.48 -30.11 -10.30
CA ARG A 13 3.53 -29.82 -11.75
C ARG A 13 2.51 -28.75 -12.17
N ARG A 14 1.33 -28.71 -11.53
CA ARG A 14 0.34 -27.63 -11.78
C ARG A 14 0.86 -26.27 -11.34
N LEU A 15 1.53 -26.19 -10.19
CA LEU A 15 2.16 -24.98 -9.73
C LEU A 15 3.28 -24.54 -10.66
N GLN A 16 4.16 -25.45 -11.08
CA GLN A 16 5.22 -25.14 -12.03
C GLN A 16 4.64 -24.56 -13.32
N ARG A 17 3.62 -25.22 -13.91
CA ARG A 17 2.93 -24.73 -15.11
C ARG A 17 2.30 -23.35 -14.92
N PHE A 18 1.70 -23.08 -13.74
CA PHE A 18 1.19 -21.75 -13.43
C PHE A 18 2.28 -20.69 -13.52
N PHE A 19 3.42 -20.92 -12.88
CA PHE A 19 4.53 -19.96 -12.91
C PHE A 19 5.21 -19.81 -14.28
N GLU A 20 5.16 -20.82 -15.11
CA GLU A 20 5.78 -20.81 -16.44
C GLU A 20 4.85 -20.30 -17.54
N GLN A 21 3.61 -20.75 -17.57
CA GLN A 21 2.71 -20.62 -18.72
C GLN A 21 1.60 -19.59 -18.55
N VAL A 22 1.14 -19.33 -17.30
CA VAL A 22 0.02 -18.41 -17.10
C VAL A 22 0.48 -16.97 -17.23
N ILE A 23 -0.14 -16.23 -18.12
CA ILE A 23 0.02 -14.77 -18.23
C ILE A 23 -1.11 -14.12 -17.41
N LEU A 24 -0.72 -13.26 -16.46
CA LEU A 24 -1.68 -12.53 -15.63
C LEU A 24 -1.87 -11.12 -16.21
N ASP A 25 -3.11 -10.77 -16.52
CA ASP A 25 -3.47 -9.40 -16.86
C ASP A 25 -3.52 -8.54 -15.59
N GLY A 26 -2.54 -7.65 -15.44
CA GLY A 26 -2.42 -6.76 -14.30
C GLY A 26 -3.62 -5.82 -14.13
N SER A 27 -4.27 -5.43 -15.23
CA SER A 27 -5.46 -4.56 -15.20
C SER A 27 -6.68 -5.28 -14.63
N GLN A 28 -6.93 -6.50 -15.08
CA GLN A 28 -8.00 -7.35 -14.55
C GLN A 28 -7.72 -7.69 -13.09
N LEU A 29 -6.48 -8.04 -12.76
CA LEU A 29 -6.06 -8.35 -11.41
C LEU A 29 -6.31 -7.18 -10.46
N ALA A 30 -5.96 -5.95 -10.86
CA ALA A 30 -6.20 -4.76 -10.06
C ALA A 30 -7.70 -4.56 -9.77
N ARG A 31 -8.57 -4.72 -10.77
CA ARG A 31 -10.04 -4.66 -10.58
C ARG A 31 -10.54 -5.74 -9.62
N VAL A 32 -10.04 -6.96 -9.74
CA VAL A 32 -10.39 -8.08 -8.85
C VAL A 32 -9.96 -7.78 -7.41
N ILE A 33 -8.73 -7.30 -7.20
CA ILE A 33 -8.22 -6.94 -5.86
C ILE A 33 -9.09 -5.85 -5.23
N VAL A 34 -9.37 -4.76 -5.95
CA VAL A 34 -10.21 -3.65 -5.48
C VAL A 34 -11.61 -4.13 -5.09
N ARG A 35 -12.21 -4.99 -5.92
CA ARG A 35 -13.54 -5.57 -5.66
C ARG A 35 -13.54 -6.46 -4.42
N ILE A 36 -12.57 -7.37 -4.29
CA ILE A 36 -12.46 -8.28 -3.12
C ILE A 36 -12.22 -7.47 -1.85
N ALA A 37 -11.32 -6.49 -1.88
CA ALA A 37 -10.99 -5.67 -0.73
C ALA A 37 -12.14 -4.75 -0.28
N GLY A 38 -13.18 -4.57 -1.10
CA GLY A 38 -14.34 -3.75 -0.77
C GLY A 38 -14.01 -2.28 -0.54
N VAL A 39 -13.02 -1.75 -1.25
CA VAL A 39 -12.54 -0.36 -1.06
C VAL A 39 -13.38 0.68 -1.83
N GLY A 40 -14.48 0.27 -2.46
CA GLY A 40 -15.36 1.14 -3.24
C GLY A 40 -14.80 1.50 -4.61
N SER A 41 -15.41 2.50 -5.26
CA SER A 41 -15.05 2.97 -6.60
C SER A 41 -14.09 4.17 -6.59
N GLY A 42 -13.60 4.58 -5.43
CA GLY A 42 -12.77 5.78 -5.27
C GLY A 42 -13.57 7.04 -4.93
N PRO A 43 -12.97 8.24 -4.93
CA PRO A 43 -11.54 8.42 -5.14
C PRO A 43 -10.69 7.91 -3.95
N TRP A 44 -9.47 7.44 -4.25
CA TRP A 44 -8.59 6.81 -3.26
C TRP A 44 -7.34 7.63 -2.95
N LEU A 45 -6.88 7.51 -1.71
CA LEU A 45 -5.53 7.90 -1.33
C LEU A 45 -4.59 6.74 -1.67
N LEU A 46 -3.61 7.01 -2.52
CA LEU A 46 -2.62 6.01 -2.96
C LEU A 46 -1.31 6.18 -2.19
N ALA A 47 -0.64 5.09 -1.91
CA ALA A 47 0.75 5.09 -1.44
C ALA A 47 1.66 4.45 -2.48
N LEU A 48 2.77 5.13 -2.78
CA LEU A 48 3.86 4.60 -3.59
C LEU A 48 5.06 4.38 -2.69
N ASP A 49 5.53 3.14 -2.62
CA ASP A 49 6.70 2.79 -1.81
C ASP A 49 7.41 1.57 -2.39
N ARG A 50 8.59 1.26 -1.87
CA ARG A 50 9.37 0.09 -2.28
C ARG A 50 9.59 -0.86 -1.12
N THR A 51 9.64 -2.14 -1.45
CA THR A 51 10.14 -3.15 -0.53
C THR A 51 11.29 -3.89 -1.19
N CYS A 52 12.36 -4.13 -0.44
CA CYS A 52 13.54 -4.81 -0.95
C CYS A 52 14.08 -5.79 0.09
N TRP A 53 14.73 -6.84 -0.41
CA TRP A 53 15.55 -7.78 0.37
C TRP A 53 16.60 -8.43 -0.53
N LYS A 54 17.53 -9.15 0.07
CA LYS A 54 18.56 -9.91 -0.65
C LYS A 54 18.36 -11.40 -0.46
N PHE A 55 18.58 -12.14 -1.54
CA PHE A 55 18.75 -13.57 -1.48
C PHE A 55 20.07 -13.95 -2.18
N GLY A 56 21.07 -14.31 -1.37
CA GLY A 56 22.43 -14.46 -1.86
C GLY A 56 22.94 -13.17 -2.54
N ARG A 57 23.31 -13.27 -3.81
CA ARG A 57 23.74 -12.13 -4.64
C ARG A 57 22.60 -11.36 -5.32
N TYR A 58 21.37 -11.85 -5.23
CA TYR A 58 20.23 -11.26 -5.94
C TYR A 58 19.53 -10.23 -5.08
N ASP A 59 19.32 -9.04 -5.64
CA ASP A 59 18.52 -7.98 -5.04
C ASP A 59 17.09 -8.09 -5.54
N ILE A 60 16.17 -8.36 -4.63
CA ILE A 60 14.74 -8.33 -4.90
C ILE A 60 14.23 -6.94 -4.50
N ASN A 61 13.70 -6.21 -5.47
CA ASN A 61 13.28 -4.83 -5.31
C ASN A 61 11.94 -4.63 -6.02
N ILE A 62 10.91 -4.31 -5.26
CA ILE A 62 9.54 -4.21 -5.74
C ILE A 62 9.03 -2.79 -5.50
N LEU A 63 8.71 -2.09 -6.57
CA LEU A 63 7.96 -0.84 -6.52
C LEU A 63 6.47 -1.15 -6.44
N MET A 64 5.79 -0.63 -5.43
CA MET A 64 4.40 -0.95 -5.12
C MET A 64 3.54 0.30 -5.13
N LEU A 65 2.39 0.22 -5.81
CA LEU A 65 1.30 1.18 -5.70
C LEU A 65 0.13 0.52 -4.97
N ALA A 66 -0.31 1.12 -3.88
CA ALA A 66 -1.33 0.55 -3.01
C ALA A 66 -2.40 1.58 -2.65
N ILE A 67 -3.64 1.13 -2.45
CA ILE A 67 -4.75 1.95 -1.95
C ILE A 67 -4.71 1.95 -0.42
N ILE A 68 -4.70 3.12 0.18
CA ILE A 68 -4.76 3.31 1.64
C ILE A 68 -6.20 3.08 2.12
N HIS A 69 -6.42 2.09 3.00
CA HIS A 69 -7.75 1.73 3.47
C HIS A 69 -7.74 1.28 4.94
N LYS A 70 -8.42 2.03 5.81
CA LYS A 70 -8.71 1.66 7.23
C LYS A 70 -7.52 1.14 8.05
N GLY A 71 -6.35 1.72 7.88
CA GLY A 71 -5.15 1.40 8.66
C GLY A 71 -4.23 0.37 8.02
N ILE A 72 -4.47 0.03 6.75
CA ILE A 72 -3.62 -0.82 5.93
C ILE A 72 -3.59 -0.31 4.50
N ALA A 73 -2.60 -0.71 3.71
CA ALA A 73 -2.58 -0.47 2.27
C ALA A 73 -2.92 -1.76 1.51
N ILE A 74 -3.81 -1.65 0.52
CA ILE A 74 -4.20 -2.77 -0.36
C ILE A 74 -3.32 -2.70 -1.61
N PRO A 75 -2.48 -3.71 -1.90
CA PRO A 75 -1.61 -3.72 -3.08
C PRO A 75 -2.47 -3.81 -4.35
N VAL A 76 -2.26 -2.88 -5.29
CA VAL A 76 -3.06 -2.86 -6.53
C VAL A 76 -2.21 -3.10 -7.76
N MET A 77 -1.02 -2.48 -7.81
CA MET A 77 -0.07 -2.65 -8.92
C MET A 77 1.36 -2.62 -8.41
N TRP A 78 2.26 -3.28 -9.12
CA TRP A 78 3.67 -3.35 -8.78
C TRP A 78 4.56 -3.58 -10.01
N ASP A 79 5.86 -3.31 -9.81
CA ASP A 79 6.93 -3.68 -10.72
C ASP A 79 8.07 -4.31 -9.94
N VAL A 80 8.59 -5.43 -10.43
CA VAL A 80 9.81 -6.05 -9.91
C VAL A 80 10.99 -5.42 -10.67
N LEU A 81 11.78 -4.60 -9.98
CA LEU A 81 12.78 -3.74 -10.64
C LEU A 81 14.04 -4.49 -11.08
N GLY A 82 14.28 -5.71 -10.61
CA GLY A 82 15.40 -6.57 -11.02
C GLY A 82 16.81 -6.02 -10.72
N ARG A 83 16.90 -4.93 -9.92
CA ARG A 83 18.15 -4.27 -9.54
C ARG A 83 18.01 -3.59 -8.19
N ALA A 84 19.15 -3.40 -7.51
CA ALA A 84 19.20 -2.57 -6.31
C ALA A 84 18.97 -1.07 -6.60
N GLY A 85 18.74 -0.31 -5.58
CA GLY A 85 18.63 1.15 -5.63
C GLY A 85 17.22 1.68 -5.94
N ASN A 86 17.12 2.99 -6.14
CA ASN A 86 15.85 3.69 -6.27
C ASN A 86 15.19 3.44 -7.64
N SER A 87 13.85 3.54 -7.66
CA SER A 87 13.09 3.56 -8.91
C SER A 87 13.37 4.85 -9.70
N THR A 88 13.34 4.75 -11.02
CA THR A 88 13.45 5.89 -11.93
C THR A 88 12.11 6.62 -12.07
N THR A 89 12.14 7.86 -12.55
CA THR A 89 10.91 8.60 -12.89
C THR A 89 10.08 7.85 -13.95
N ALA A 90 10.73 7.25 -14.97
CA ALA A 90 10.04 6.47 -15.98
C ALA A 90 9.29 5.25 -15.40
N GLN A 91 9.90 4.52 -14.48
CA GLN A 91 9.26 3.37 -13.80
C GLN A 91 8.05 3.82 -12.97
N ARG A 92 8.16 4.91 -12.20
CA ARG A 92 7.05 5.48 -11.42
C ARG A 92 5.91 5.94 -12.32
N SER A 93 6.23 6.66 -13.39
CA SER A 93 5.24 7.15 -14.37
C SER A 93 4.53 5.99 -15.08
N ALA A 94 5.27 4.95 -15.49
CA ALA A 94 4.69 3.78 -16.13
C ALA A 94 3.73 3.03 -15.18
N LEU A 95 4.12 2.83 -13.92
CA LEU A 95 3.26 2.19 -12.92
C LEU A 95 1.98 2.99 -12.68
N LEU A 96 2.09 4.31 -12.49
CA LEU A 96 0.96 5.20 -12.27
C LEU A 96 0.06 5.28 -13.51
N SER A 97 0.63 5.31 -14.71
CA SER A 97 -0.14 5.34 -15.96
C SER A 97 -0.97 4.07 -16.15
N ARG A 98 -0.44 2.91 -15.77
CA ARG A 98 -1.24 1.66 -15.76
C ARG A 98 -2.42 1.74 -14.79
N PHE A 99 -2.21 2.34 -13.62
CA PHE A 99 -3.31 2.56 -12.67
C PHE A 99 -4.38 3.48 -13.27
N CYS A 100 -3.96 4.61 -13.83
CA CYS A 100 -4.88 5.58 -14.44
C CYS A 100 -5.63 5.01 -15.66
N ALA A 101 -5.00 4.13 -16.44
CA ALA A 101 -5.65 3.42 -17.56
C ALA A 101 -6.78 2.49 -17.09
N VAL A 102 -6.71 1.98 -15.86
CA VAL A 102 -7.72 1.07 -15.31
C VAL A 102 -8.83 1.81 -14.58
N PHE A 103 -8.50 2.86 -13.82
CA PHE A 103 -9.41 3.51 -12.87
C PHE A 103 -9.65 5.00 -13.16
N GLY A 104 -8.87 5.62 -14.05
CA GLY A 104 -8.90 7.06 -14.31
C GLY A 104 -8.09 7.88 -13.31
N GLU A 105 -7.69 9.08 -13.70
CA GLU A 105 -6.94 10.02 -12.84
C GLU A 105 -7.84 10.60 -11.74
N ALA A 106 -9.11 10.82 -12.04
CA ALA A 106 -10.11 11.28 -11.07
C ALA A 106 -10.33 10.33 -9.88
N ALA A 107 -9.88 9.06 -10.01
CA ALA A 107 -9.90 8.10 -8.90
C ALA A 107 -8.82 8.38 -7.83
N ILE A 108 -7.96 9.39 -8.00
CA ILE A 108 -6.84 9.70 -7.11
C ILE A 108 -7.14 10.96 -6.31
N VAL A 109 -7.37 10.83 -4.99
CA VAL A 109 -7.50 11.97 -4.08
C VAL A 109 -6.14 12.46 -3.56
N GLY A 110 -5.12 11.63 -3.68
CA GLY A 110 -3.74 11.96 -3.35
C GLY A 110 -2.80 10.78 -3.53
N LEU A 111 -1.59 11.06 -3.98
CA LEU A 111 -0.49 10.10 -4.06
C LEU A 111 0.53 10.45 -3.00
N ILE A 112 0.67 9.61 -1.98
CA ILE A 112 1.66 9.79 -0.91
C ILE A 112 2.90 8.94 -1.16
N ALA A 113 4.09 9.53 -0.96
CA ALA A 113 5.35 8.80 -1.06
C ALA A 113 6.45 9.40 -0.17
N ASP A 114 7.46 8.60 0.17
CA ASP A 114 8.58 9.03 1.00
C ASP A 114 9.62 9.81 0.17
N ARG A 115 10.62 10.33 0.86
CA ARG A 115 11.69 11.21 0.34
C ARG A 115 12.54 10.60 -0.77
N GLU A 116 12.53 9.28 -0.96
CA GLU A 116 13.22 8.65 -2.07
C GLU A 116 12.52 8.88 -3.43
N PHE A 117 11.23 9.23 -3.40
CA PHE A 117 10.42 9.48 -4.60
C PHE A 117 10.40 10.96 -5.02
N ILE A 118 11.34 11.77 -4.53
CA ILE A 118 11.47 13.17 -4.94
C ILE A 118 12.21 13.24 -6.28
N GLY A 119 11.83 14.21 -7.10
CA GLY A 119 12.49 14.54 -8.36
C GLY A 119 11.67 15.57 -9.14
N THR A 120 12.35 16.59 -9.70
CA THR A 120 11.68 17.68 -10.43
C THR A 120 10.82 17.13 -11.56
N ALA A 121 11.38 16.29 -12.42
CA ALA A 121 10.66 15.71 -13.56
C ALA A 121 9.43 14.87 -13.11
N TRP A 122 9.54 14.12 -12.01
CA TRP A 122 8.43 13.36 -11.46
C TRP A 122 7.31 14.27 -10.95
N MET A 123 7.65 15.26 -10.14
CA MET A 123 6.67 16.22 -9.60
C MET A 123 6.00 17.03 -10.70
N THR A 124 6.76 17.45 -11.73
CA THR A 124 6.22 18.15 -12.90
C THR A 124 5.22 17.26 -13.64
N SER A 125 5.56 16.02 -13.91
CA SER A 125 4.65 15.08 -14.58
C SER A 125 3.36 14.82 -13.78
N LEU A 126 3.42 14.79 -12.46
CA LEU A 126 2.21 14.69 -11.63
C LEU A 126 1.36 15.95 -11.69
N ALA A 127 1.99 17.14 -11.65
CA ALA A 127 1.30 18.42 -11.70
C ALA A 127 0.64 18.66 -13.07
N GLU A 128 1.32 18.32 -14.17
CA GLU A 128 0.77 18.43 -15.55
C GLU A 128 -0.44 17.54 -15.80
N ARG A 129 -0.55 16.44 -15.04
CA ARG A 129 -1.69 15.52 -15.08
C ARG A 129 -2.74 15.81 -14.03
N ASP A 130 -2.66 16.93 -13.34
CA ASP A 130 -3.54 17.31 -12.22
C ASP A 130 -3.68 16.22 -11.13
N ILE A 131 -2.66 15.36 -11.00
CA ILE A 131 -2.64 14.32 -9.97
C ILE A 131 -2.25 14.95 -8.63
N PRO A 132 -3.13 14.90 -7.61
CA PRO A 132 -2.80 15.36 -6.27
C PRO A 132 -1.66 14.52 -5.68
N PHE A 133 -0.59 15.16 -5.20
CA PHE A 133 0.52 14.44 -4.59
C PHE A 133 0.99 15.04 -3.27
N ILE A 134 1.58 14.20 -2.44
CA ILE A 134 2.06 14.53 -1.10
C ILE A 134 3.37 13.79 -0.88
N LEU A 135 4.48 14.47 -1.08
CA LEU A 135 5.80 13.87 -1.05
C LEU A 135 6.60 14.40 0.13
N ARG A 136 7.18 13.52 0.93
CA ARG A 136 8.11 13.93 1.97
C ARG A 136 9.39 14.45 1.32
N ILE A 137 9.87 15.59 1.80
CA ILE A 137 11.11 16.20 1.33
C ILE A 137 12.13 16.28 2.46
N LYS A 138 13.42 16.43 2.10
CA LYS A 138 14.46 16.74 3.08
C LYS A 138 14.34 18.21 3.49
N ASP A 139 14.49 18.49 4.75
CA ASP A 139 14.48 19.85 5.30
C ASP A 139 15.68 20.70 4.84
N THR A 140 16.74 20.04 4.36
CA THR A 140 17.93 20.69 3.76
C THR A 140 17.74 21.17 2.33
N PHE A 141 16.63 20.80 1.65
CA PHE A 141 16.36 21.25 0.29
C PHE A 141 16.22 22.76 0.25
N HIS A 142 16.58 23.35 -0.90
CA HIS A 142 16.34 24.76 -1.18
C HIS A 142 14.97 24.95 -1.81
N VAL A 143 14.34 26.04 -1.45
CA VAL A 143 13.04 26.46 -1.97
C VAL A 143 13.11 27.91 -2.37
N ARG A 144 12.49 28.25 -3.52
CA ARG A 144 12.23 29.59 -3.97
C ARG A 144 10.78 29.95 -3.68
N LEU A 145 10.57 30.99 -2.90
CA LEU A 145 9.27 31.51 -2.51
C LEU A 145 8.67 32.37 -3.63
N SER A 146 7.39 32.78 -3.49
CA SER A 146 6.70 33.66 -4.40
C SER A 146 7.37 35.03 -4.56
N ASP A 147 7.96 35.58 -3.49
CA ASP A 147 8.75 36.81 -3.48
C ASP A 147 10.19 36.66 -4.02
N ARG A 148 10.49 35.56 -4.68
CA ARG A 148 11.80 35.19 -5.26
C ARG A 148 12.93 34.93 -4.25
N ARG A 149 12.69 35.07 -2.94
CA ARG A 149 13.67 34.70 -1.92
C ARG A 149 13.93 33.21 -1.98
N GLN A 150 15.18 32.84 -1.74
CA GLN A 150 15.62 31.46 -1.63
C GLN A 150 16.12 31.16 -0.22
N CYS A 151 15.71 30.02 0.29
CA CYS A 151 16.17 29.56 1.61
C CYS A 151 16.12 28.03 1.68
N GLN A 152 16.78 27.49 2.69
CA GLN A 152 16.56 26.07 3.00
C GLN A 152 15.18 25.88 3.63
N VAL A 153 14.52 24.80 3.31
CA VAL A 153 13.19 24.45 3.82
C VAL A 153 13.13 24.49 5.34
N ARG A 154 14.17 24.00 6.05
CA ARG A 154 14.24 24.04 7.51
C ARG A 154 14.13 25.44 8.10
N SER A 155 14.62 26.48 7.42
CA SER A 155 14.53 27.85 7.92
C SER A 155 13.10 28.38 8.00
N LEU A 156 12.22 27.91 7.10
CA LEU A 156 10.80 28.25 7.12
C LEU A 156 10.07 27.66 8.34
N PHE A 157 10.57 26.55 8.88
CA PHE A 157 9.92 25.79 9.92
C PHE A 157 10.69 25.76 11.26
N ARG A 158 11.73 26.59 11.44
CA ARG A 158 12.57 26.61 12.65
C ARG A 158 11.79 26.83 13.96
N LYS A 159 10.69 27.59 13.89
CA LYS A 159 9.83 27.90 15.06
C LYS A 159 8.77 26.81 15.35
N VAL A 160 8.74 25.71 14.61
CA VAL A 160 7.79 24.62 14.85
C VAL A 160 8.30 23.79 16.03
N GLY A 161 7.58 23.85 17.15
CA GLY A 161 7.86 23.02 18.34
C GLY A 161 7.42 21.56 18.16
N VAL A 162 7.80 20.68 19.07
CA VAL A 162 7.42 19.26 19.08
C VAL A 162 5.88 19.13 19.07
N GLY A 163 5.34 18.31 18.16
CA GLY A 163 3.91 18.17 17.94
C GLY A 163 3.24 19.34 17.19
N GLY A 164 3.94 20.48 17.07
CA GLY A 164 3.46 21.66 16.34
C GLY A 164 3.38 21.41 14.84
N ARG A 165 2.60 22.25 14.16
CA ARG A 165 2.40 22.21 12.71
C ARG A 165 2.50 23.61 12.13
N ARG A 166 3.03 23.72 10.90
CA ARG A 166 3.04 24.96 10.12
C ARG A 166 2.77 24.63 8.65
N TYR A 167 2.04 25.54 8.00
CA TYR A 167 1.62 25.42 6.62
C TYR A 167 2.08 26.65 5.84
N ILE A 168 2.71 26.44 4.69
CA ILE A 168 3.03 27.46 3.70
C ILE A 168 2.05 27.25 2.56
N ARG A 169 1.08 28.17 2.44
CA ARG A 169 -0.01 28.09 1.45
C ARG A 169 0.31 28.84 0.16
N GLU A 170 1.28 29.72 0.22
CA GLU A 170 1.80 30.40 -0.95
C GLU A 170 2.61 29.44 -1.80
N ASP A 171 2.53 29.59 -3.11
CA ASP A 171 3.25 28.75 -4.04
C ASP A 171 4.75 29.00 -3.92
N CYS A 172 5.49 27.90 -3.84
CA CYS A 172 6.94 27.89 -3.86
C CYS A 172 7.43 26.82 -4.84
N ARG A 173 8.71 26.84 -5.17
CA ARG A 173 9.32 25.85 -6.07
C ARG A 173 10.57 25.28 -5.44
N LEU A 174 10.70 23.94 -5.50
CA LEU A 174 11.95 23.29 -5.08
C LEU A 174 13.02 23.48 -6.15
N GLY A 175 14.25 23.74 -5.71
CA GLY A 175 15.42 23.92 -6.55
C GLY A 175 16.27 25.11 -6.09
N SER A 176 17.52 25.14 -6.54
CA SER A 176 18.46 26.26 -6.37
C SER A 176 18.50 27.14 -7.63
N ARG A 177 19.30 28.23 -7.57
CA ARG A 177 19.46 29.15 -8.73
C ARG A 177 19.90 28.44 -10.00
N ASP A 178 20.72 27.40 -9.85
CA ASP A 178 21.40 26.71 -10.96
C ASP A 178 20.69 25.43 -11.41
N SER A 179 19.53 25.10 -10.82
CA SER A 179 18.75 23.91 -11.17
C SER A 179 17.40 24.30 -11.77
N SER A 180 16.89 23.44 -12.67
CA SER A 180 15.53 23.58 -13.18
C SER A 180 14.55 23.55 -12.01
N LEU A 181 13.70 24.57 -11.93
CA LEU A 181 12.70 24.64 -10.87
C LEU A 181 11.57 23.67 -11.16
N GLY A 182 11.17 22.96 -10.11
CA GLY A 182 9.99 22.10 -10.14
C GLY A 182 8.67 22.89 -10.29
N PRO A 183 7.55 22.19 -10.27
CA PRO A 183 6.21 22.81 -10.33
C PRO A 183 5.97 23.70 -9.12
N ALA A 184 4.90 24.50 -9.17
CA ALA A 184 4.39 25.23 -8.03
C ALA A 184 3.92 24.27 -6.94
N LEU A 185 4.34 24.52 -5.70
CA LEU A 185 4.11 23.64 -4.55
C LEU A 185 3.72 24.46 -3.33
N LYS A 186 3.03 23.80 -2.43
CA LYS A 186 2.78 24.24 -1.06
C LYS A 186 3.52 23.33 -0.09
N LEU A 187 3.85 23.82 1.11
CA LEU A 187 4.60 23.06 2.09
C LEU A 187 3.83 22.94 3.41
N ALA A 188 3.95 21.78 4.03
CA ALA A 188 3.49 21.59 5.39
C ALA A 188 4.57 20.87 6.21
N ALA A 189 4.70 21.24 7.48
CA ALA A 189 5.64 20.59 8.36
C ALA A 189 5.06 20.32 9.75
N THR A 190 5.58 19.29 10.39
CA THR A 190 5.39 18.98 11.80
C THR A 190 6.71 18.55 12.40
N ARG A 191 6.94 18.86 13.68
CA ARG A 191 8.08 18.32 14.42
C ARG A 191 7.65 17.07 15.16
N LEU A 192 8.35 16.00 14.91
CA LEU A 192 8.10 14.69 15.54
C LEU A 192 8.56 14.69 17.01
N VAL A 193 8.12 13.71 17.78
CA VAL A 193 8.56 13.52 19.18
C VAL A 193 10.07 13.29 19.27
N SER A 194 10.68 12.69 18.24
CA SER A 194 12.14 12.54 18.11
C SER A 194 12.90 13.86 17.97
N GLY A 195 12.20 14.98 17.74
CA GLY A 195 12.79 16.27 17.43
C GLY A 195 12.98 16.52 15.93
N ASP A 196 12.85 15.49 15.09
CA ASP A 196 13.00 15.59 13.64
C ASP A 196 11.90 16.42 12.99
N LEU A 197 12.26 17.20 11.98
CA LEU A 197 11.31 17.94 11.18
C LEU A 197 10.81 17.06 10.01
N LEU A 198 9.52 16.74 10.01
CA LEU A 198 8.85 16.11 8.89
C LEU A 198 8.24 17.20 8.01
N VAL A 199 8.69 17.28 6.76
CA VAL A 199 8.17 18.25 5.77
C VAL A 199 7.59 17.49 4.59
N VAL A 200 6.42 17.93 4.12
CA VAL A 200 5.78 17.44 2.90
C VAL A 200 5.60 18.60 1.90
N ALA A 201 5.83 18.27 0.64
CA ALA A 201 5.53 19.12 -0.52
C ALA A 201 4.30 18.57 -1.24
N THR A 202 3.41 19.47 -1.67
CA THR A 202 2.13 19.10 -2.29
C THR A 202 1.65 20.17 -3.27
N ASN A 203 0.85 19.77 -4.25
CA ASN A 203 0.08 20.67 -5.12
C ASN A 203 -1.35 20.93 -4.61
N THR A 204 -1.71 20.39 -3.43
CA THR A 204 -3.05 20.55 -2.82
C THR A 204 -3.00 21.41 -1.55
N ASP A 205 -4.08 21.44 -0.76
CA ASP A 205 -4.08 22.10 0.56
C ASP A 205 -3.07 21.45 1.50
N PRO A 206 -2.09 22.20 2.03
CA PRO A 206 -1.01 21.63 2.85
C PRO A 206 -1.49 21.08 4.21
N LYS A 207 -2.64 21.54 4.72
CA LYS A 207 -3.24 20.99 5.95
C LYS A 207 -3.80 19.60 5.71
N ILE A 208 -4.52 19.41 4.60
CA ILE A 208 -5.05 18.10 4.17
C ILE A 208 -3.90 17.17 3.83
N ALA A 209 -2.90 17.65 3.09
CA ALA A 209 -1.72 16.88 2.71
C ALA A 209 -0.98 16.31 3.94
N LEU A 210 -0.75 17.12 4.97
CA LEU A 210 -0.08 16.65 6.19
C LEU A 210 -0.91 15.59 6.94
N ALA A 211 -2.24 15.70 6.92
CA ALA A 211 -3.13 14.70 7.50
C ALA A 211 -3.08 13.39 6.71
N HIS A 212 -3.11 13.45 5.39
CA HIS A 212 -3.00 12.28 4.52
C HIS A 212 -1.63 11.60 4.65
N TYR A 213 -0.53 12.38 4.69
CA TYR A 213 0.81 11.83 4.79
C TYR A 213 1.01 10.96 6.04
N ARG A 214 0.31 11.25 7.12
CA ARG A 214 0.33 10.43 8.34
C ARG A 214 -0.11 8.99 8.10
N ARG A 215 -0.87 8.73 7.04
CA ARG A 215 -1.35 7.40 6.66
C ARG A 215 -0.33 6.61 5.84
N ARG A 216 0.81 7.19 5.47
CA ARG A 216 1.85 6.50 4.71
C ARG A 216 2.31 5.20 5.38
N TRP A 217 2.36 5.18 6.71
CA TRP A 217 2.78 3.98 7.44
C TRP A 217 1.88 2.75 7.17
N GLU A 218 0.68 2.94 6.62
CA GLU A 218 -0.23 1.84 6.28
C GLU A 218 0.38 0.91 5.21
N ILE A 219 1.27 1.41 4.34
CA ILE A 219 2.00 0.56 3.38
C ILE A 219 3.09 -0.29 4.05
N GLU A 220 3.69 0.20 5.13
CA GLU A 220 4.64 -0.60 5.92
C GLU A 220 3.94 -1.79 6.60
N THR A 221 2.67 -1.61 6.97
CA THR A 221 1.83 -2.70 7.49
C THR A 221 1.56 -3.76 6.42
N LEU A 222 1.32 -3.35 5.17
CA LEU A 222 1.22 -4.26 4.02
C LEU A 222 2.52 -5.05 3.84
N PHE A 223 3.68 -4.37 3.81
CA PHE A 223 4.97 -5.05 3.65
C PHE A 223 5.25 -6.03 4.80
N ALA A 224 4.93 -5.65 6.03
CA ALA A 224 5.06 -6.56 7.16
C ALA A 224 4.14 -7.79 7.05
N ALA A 225 2.93 -7.63 6.53
CA ALA A 225 1.98 -8.72 6.34
C ALA A 225 2.38 -9.67 5.19
N THR A 226 2.94 -9.13 4.10
CA THR A 226 3.45 -9.95 3.00
C THR A 226 4.73 -10.69 3.35
N LYS A 227 5.54 -10.13 4.23
CA LYS A 227 6.80 -10.70 4.73
C LYS A 227 6.59 -11.51 6.02
N THR A 228 7.35 -11.23 7.03
CA THR A 228 7.48 -12.00 8.29
C THR A 228 6.20 -12.13 9.12
N ARG A 229 5.24 -11.21 9.01
CA ARG A 229 4.02 -11.21 9.82
C ARG A 229 2.82 -11.92 9.18
N GLY A 230 3.00 -12.53 8.01
CA GLY A 230 1.89 -13.17 7.30
C GLY A 230 2.33 -14.26 6.35
N PHE A 231 2.68 -13.88 5.12
CA PHE A 231 2.90 -14.83 4.02
C PHE A 231 4.33 -15.35 3.90
N ASN A 232 5.30 -14.81 4.64
CA ASN A 232 6.72 -15.17 4.57
C ASN A 232 7.28 -15.12 3.13
N PHE A 233 6.93 -14.07 2.40
CA PHE A 233 7.29 -13.95 0.99
C PHE A 233 8.81 -13.99 0.74
N GLU A 234 9.59 -13.48 1.69
CA GLU A 234 11.06 -13.47 1.63
C GLU A 234 11.67 -14.88 1.72
N ASP A 235 10.98 -15.84 2.36
CA ASP A 235 11.45 -17.21 2.55
C ASP A 235 11.22 -18.12 1.33
N THR A 236 10.64 -17.60 0.27
CA THR A 236 10.32 -18.38 -0.94
C THR A 236 11.54 -18.68 -1.81
N HIS A 237 12.64 -17.96 -1.62
CA HIS A 237 13.89 -18.07 -2.36
C HIS A 237 13.75 -17.91 -3.88
N ILE A 238 12.63 -17.33 -4.34
CA ILE A 238 12.39 -17.07 -5.75
C ILE A 238 13.17 -15.81 -6.17
N ILE A 239 13.97 -15.94 -7.23
CA ILE A 239 14.84 -14.87 -7.74
C ILE A 239 14.41 -14.31 -9.11
N HIS A 240 13.62 -15.05 -9.88
CA HIS A 240 13.17 -14.63 -11.21
C HIS A 240 12.07 -13.57 -11.11
N PRO A 241 12.25 -12.36 -11.70
CA PRO A 241 11.29 -11.24 -11.60
C PRO A 241 9.85 -11.63 -11.98
N ASP A 242 9.66 -12.36 -13.07
CA ASP A 242 8.33 -12.78 -13.53
C ASP A 242 7.65 -13.71 -12.53
N ARG A 243 8.39 -14.66 -11.96
CA ARG A 243 7.86 -15.55 -10.93
C ARG A 243 7.54 -14.81 -9.63
N ILE A 244 8.38 -13.85 -9.25
CA ILE A 244 8.12 -12.95 -8.11
C ILE A 244 6.85 -12.14 -8.36
N GLY A 245 6.69 -11.55 -9.54
CA GLY A 245 5.51 -10.79 -9.94
C GLY A 245 4.23 -11.65 -9.89
N LYS A 246 4.27 -12.88 -10.38
CA LYS A 246 3.14 -13.83 -10.33
C LYS A 246 2.81 -14.26 -8.90
N LEU A 247 3.81 -14.56 -8.08
CA LEU A 247 3.60 -14.88 -6.68
C LEU A 247 2.99 -13.71 -5.93
N LEU A 248 3.48 -12.50 -6.17
CA LEU A 248 2.93 -11.29 -5.56
C LEU A 248 1.46 -11.07 -5.97
N ALA A 249 1.08 -11.43 -7.22
CA ALA A 249 -0.31 -11.39 -7.66
C ALA A 249 -1.21 -12.33 -6.83
N VAL A 250 -0.76 -13.56 -6.61
CA VAL A 250 -1.47 -14.52 -5.74
C VAL A 250 -1.56 -13.99 -4.31
N LEU A 251 -0.47 -13.47 -3.78
CA LEU A 251 -0.43 -12.90 -2.44
C LEU A 251 -1.32 -11.66 -2.29
N ALA A 252 -1.39 -10.80 -3.31
CA ALA A 252 -2.25 -9.62 -3.30
C ALA A 252 -3.74 -9.99 -3.25
N VAL A 253 -4.14 -11.01 -4.00
CA VAL A 253 -5.51 -11.55 -3.95
C VAL A 253 -5.79 -12.18 -2.58
N ALA A 254 -4.89 -13.02 -2.07
CA ALA A 254 -5.02 -13.63 -0.75
C ALA A 254 -5.06 -12.57 0.37
N PHE A 255 -4.27 -11.50 0.24
CA PHE A 255 -4.25 -10.37 1.15
C PHE A 255 -5.59 -9.63 1.16
N ALA A 256 -6.17 -9.36 -0.03
CA ALA A 256 -7.47 -8.70 -0.15
C ALA A 256 -8.57 -9.54 0.50
N PHE A 257 -8.59 -10.86 0.27
CA PHE A 257 -9.52 -11.78 0.94
C PHE A 257 -9.33 -11.79 2.46
N ALA A 258 -8.10 -11.88 2.94
CA ALA A 258 -7.81 -11.86 4.37
C ALA A 258 -8.29 -10.55 5.01
N HIS A 259 -8.06 -9.42 4.35
CA HIS A 259 -8.51 -8.13 4.85
C HIS A 259 -10.05 -8.03 4.88
N ALA A 260 -10.74 -8.37 3.79
CA ALA A 260 -12.19 -8.35 3.70
C ALA A 260 -12.84 -9.28 4.74
N THR A 261 -12.32 -10.48 4.90
CA THR A 261 -12.76 -11.44 5.95
C THR A 261 -12.56 -10.87 7.35
N GLY A 262 -11.42 -10.21 7.58
CA GLY A 262 -11.14 -9.56 8.86
C GLY A 262 -12.05 -8.38 9.15
N GLU A 263 -12.39 -7.56 8.15
CA GLU A 263 -13.39 -6.49 8.30
C GLU A 263 -14.77 -7.05 8.62
N TRP A 264 -15.17 -8.10 7.92
CA TRP A 264 -16.42 -8.78 8.20
C TRP A 264 -16.44 -9.34 9.62
N GLN A 265 -15.41 -10.05 10.04
CA GLN A 265 -15.30 -10.60 11.39
C GLN A 265 -15.33 -9.51 12.46
N ALA A 266 -14.62 -8.40 12.25
CA ALA A 266 -14.56 -7.28 13.19
C ALA A 266 -15.90 -6.55 13.37
N LYS A 267 -16.81 -6.62 12.38
CA LYS A 267 -18.18 -6.11 12.48
C LYS A 267 -19.05 -6.99 13.40
N HIS A 268 -18.86 -8.30 13.36
CA HIS A 268 -19.64 -9.27 14.14
C HIS A 268 -19.04 -9.54 15.53
N ARG A 269 -17.71 -9.49 15.62
CA ARG A 269 -16.94 -9.66 16.86
C ARG A 269 -15.85 -8.59 16.93
N PRO A 270 -16.12 -7.45 17.57
CA PRO A 270 -15.16 -6.36 17.66
C PRO A 270 -13.82 -6.80 18.25
N ILE A 271 -12.73 -6.36 17.64
CA ILE A 271 -11.37 -6.68 18.10
C ILE A 271 -11.10 -5.89 19.38
N ILE A 272 -10.66 -6.57 20.43
CA ILE A 272 -10.33 -5.98 21.73
C ILE A 272 -9.32 -4.85 21.56
N ILE A 273 -9.61 -3.70 22.14
CA ILE A 273 -8.69 -2.58 22.25
C ILE A 273 -7.93 -2.70 23.57
N LYS A 274 -6.60 -2.81 23.50
CA LYS A 274 -5.73 -2.91 24.68
C LYS A 274 -5.57 -1.56 25.39
N THR A 275 -4.99 -1.57 26.59
CA THR A 275 -4.74 -0.38 27.43
C THR A 275 -3.99 0.74 26.69
N HIS A 276 -3.08 0.40 25.78
CA HIS A 276 -2.36 1.34 24.90
C HIS A 276 -3.19 1.88 23.72
N LYS A 277 -4.54 1.72 23.74
CA LYS A 277 -5.51 2.20 22.75
C LYS A 277 -5.34 1.63 21.34
N ARG A 278 -4.60 0.54 21.15
CA ARG A 278 -4.47 -0.16 19.87
C ARG A 278 -5.22 -1.49 19.92
N ARG A 279 -5.70 -1.95 18.77
CA ARG A 279 -6.31 -3.29 18.62
C ARG A 279 -5.34 -4.38 19.05
N ALA A 280 -5.85 -5.44 19.67
CA ALA A 280 -5.04 -6.61 20.07
C ALA A 280 -4.41 -7.30 18.86
N GLN A 281 -5.12 -7.32 17.72
CA GLN A 281 -4.66 -7.85 16.44
C GLN A 281 -5.09 -6.91 15.30
N SER A 282 -4.35 -6.92 14.18
CA SER A 282 -4.77 -6.20 12.98
C SER A 282 -5.97 -6.89 12.33
N ILE A 283 -6.79 -6.10 11.59
CA ILE A 283 -7.91 -6.65 10.79
C ILE A 283 -7.41 -7.74 9.85
N PHE A 284 -6.29 -7.49 9.15
CA PHE A 284 -5.65 -8.48 8.29
C PHE A 284 -5.35 -9.78 9.03
N ARG A 285 -4.72 -9.72 10.23
CA ARG A 285 -4.35 -10.91 11.00
C ARG A 285 -5.56 -11.73 11.41
N VAL A 286 -6.62 -11.09 11.87
CA VAL A 286 -7.87 -11.77 12.25
C VAL A 286 -8.47 -12.51 11.05
N GLY A 287 -8.55 -11.86 9.89
CA GLY A 287 -9.07 -12.49 8.68
C GLY A 287 -8.17 -13.58 8.12
N PHE A 288 -6.85 -13.37 8.17
CA PHE A 288 -5.87 -14.37 7.73
C PHE A 288 -5.95 -15.66 8.56
N ASP A 289 -6.03 -15.54 9.90
CA ASP A 289 -6.14 -16.68 10.79
C ASP A 289 -7.49 -17.41 10.60
N LEU A 290 -8.58 -16.65 10.38
CA LEU A 290 -9.89 -17.24 10.11
C LEU A 290 -9.89 -18.00 8.78
N LEU A 291 -9.40 -17.39 7.68
CA LEU A 291 -9.29 -18.07 6.38
C LEU A 291 -8.40 -19.32 6.47
N ARG A 292 -7.25 -19.21 7.13
CA ARG A 292 -6.35 -20.34 7.31
C ARG A 292 -7.05 -21.49 8.04
N LYS A 293 -7.76 -21.20 9.14
CA LYS A 293 -8.51 -22.19 9.91
C LYS A 293 -9.60 -22.85 9.05
N THR A 294 -10.36 -22.04 8.30
CA THR A 294 -11.45 -22.54 7.44
C THR A 294 -10.91 -23.41 6.30
N LEU A 295 -9.84 -22.98 5.63
CA LEU A 295 -9.20 -23.75 4.55
C LEU A 295 -8.62 -25.09 5.04
N LEU A 296 -8.16 -25.16 6.28
CA LEU A 296 -7.65 -26.39 6.87
C LEU A 296 -8.77 -27.31 7.38
N ALA A 297 -9.89 -26.74 7.83
CA ALA A 297 -10.98 -27.51 8.45
C ALA A 297 -12.01 -28.03 7.43
N ALA A 298 -12.35 -27.23 6.39
CA ALA A 298 -13.46 -27.55 5.51
C ALA A 298 -13.24 -26.99 4.08
N HIS A 299 -12.62 -27.80 3.24
CA HIS A 299 -12.31 -27.44 1.86
C HIS A 299 -13.55 -26.96 1.07
N ASN A 300 -14.70 -27.62 1.20
CA ASN A 300 -15.93 -27.26 0.50
C ASN A 300 -16.53 -25.93 0.99
N GLU A 301 -16.49 -25.66 2.30
CA GLU A 301 -16.94 -24.41 2.89
C GLU A 301 -16.04 -23.24 2.45
N ALA A 302 -14.74 -23.45 2.35
CA ALA A 302 -13.81 -22.43 1.87
C ALA A 302 -14.09 -22.02 0.42
N ILE A 303 -14.38 -22.97 -0.47
CA ILE A 303 -14.76 -22.69 -1.86
C ILE A 303 -16.04 -21.87 -1.91
N HIS A 304 -17.06 -22.24 -1.14
CA HIS A 304 -18.31 -21.50 -1.06
C HIS A 304 -18.10 -20.05 -0.58
N TRP A 305 -17.27 -19.85 0.45
CA TRP A 305 -16.90 -18.53 0.93
C TRP A 305 -16.21 -17.67 -0.14
N TRP A 306 -15.31 -18.28 -0.89
CA TRP A 306 -14.63 -17.61 -2.00
C TRP A 306 -15.61 -17.16 -3.08
N GLN A 307 -16.56 -18.01 -3.44
CA GLN A 307 -17.61 -17.67 -4.42
C GLN A 307 -18.46 -16.50 -3.95
N LEU A 308 -18.88 -16.48 -2.68
CA LEU A 308 -19.66 -15.39 -2.10
C LEU A 308 -18.86 -14.07 -2.08
N LEU A 309 -17.60 -14.09 -1.70
CA LEU A 309 -16.74 -12.91 -1.69
C LEU A 309 -16.53 -12.34 -3.11
N ILE A 310 -16.28 -13.19 -4.08
CA ILE A 310 -16.14 -12.77 -5.50
C ILE A 310 -17.45 -12.17 -6.02
N ALA A 311 -18.59 -12.70 -5.63
CA ALA A 311 -19.92 -12.18 -5.99
C ALA A 311 -20.27 -10.87 -5.28
N GLY A 312 -19.42 -10.39 -4.36
CA GLY A 312 -19.69 -9.20 -3.54
C GLY A 312 -20.75 -9.41 -2.47
N GLN A 313 -21.11 -10.66 -2.19
CA GLN A 313 -22.06 -11.01 -1.14
C GLN A 313 -21.31 -11.22 0.18
N PRO A 314 -21.80 -10.69 1.32
CA PRO A 314 -21.18 -10.97 2.60
C PRO A 314 -21.32 -12.47 2.93
N PRO A 315 -20.24 -13.13 3.37
CA PRO A 315 -20.32 -14.51 3.78
C PRO A 315 -21.23 -14.65 4.99
N ARG A 316 -22.06 -15.71 5.00
CA ARG A 316 -22.87 -16.03 6.17
C ARG A 316 -21.97 -16.48 7.34
N PRO A 317 -22.34 -16.19 8.60
CA PRO A 317 -21.53 -16.64 9.73
C PRO A 317 -21.43 -18.17 9.76
N ILE A 318 -20.19 -18.69 9.83
CA ILE A 318 -19.97 -20.11 10.05
C ILE A 318 -20.46 -20.42 11.47
N ARG A 319 -21.45 -21.29 11.59
CA ARG A 319 -21.75 -21.95 12.85
C ARG A 319 -20.63 -22.94 13.12
N LEU A 320 -19.68 -22.58 13.97
CA LEU A 320 -18.72 -23.54 14.49
C LEU A 320 -19.51 -24.49 15.39
N ASN A 321 -19.65 -25.75 14.96
CA ASN A 321 -20.19 -26.81 15.82
C ASN A 321 -19.37 -26.81 17.12
N GLY A 322 -19.98 -26.48 18.24
CA GLY A 322 -19.35 -26.42 19.55
C GLY A 322 -19.44 -25.10 20.33
N SER A 323 -20.22 -24.12 19.87
CA SER A 323 -20.53 -22.96 20.74
C SER A 323 -21.64 -23.35 21.70
N PRO A 324 -21.48 -23.25 23.05
CA PRO A 324 -22.56 -23.49 23.99
C PRO A 324 -23.69 -22.47 23.70
N GLN A 325 -24.93 -22.97 23.64
CA GLN A 325 -26.11 -22.14 23.63
C GLN A 325 -26.11 -21.37 24.96
N LEU A 326 -25.98 -20.05 24.88
CA LEU A 326 -26.38 -19.20 25.99
C LEU A 326 -27.92 -19.24 26.04
N THR A 327 -28.42 -20.13 26.89
CA THR A 327 -29.83 -20.09 27.32
C THR A 327 -30.03 -18.81 28.11
N SER A 328 -30.86 -17.92 27.56
CA SER A 328 -31.45 -16.80 28.29
C SER A 328 -32.38 -17.35 29.34
N SER A 329 -32.06 -17.11 30.59
CA SER A 329 -32.99 -17.10 31.71
C SER A 329 -32.99 -15.71 32.29
#